data_bdac01fa0342785785a257555a8bf241
#
_entry.id   bdac01fa0342785785a257555a8bf241
#
_cell.length_a   1.000
_cell.length_b   1.000
_cell.length_c   1.000
_cell.angle_alpha   90.00
_cell.angle_beta   90.00
_cell.angle_gamma   90.00
#
_symmetry.space_group_name_H-M   'P 1'
#
loop_
_entity.id
_entity.type
_entity.pdbx_description
1 polymer ?
#
loop_
_entity_poly.entity_id
_entity_poly.type
_entity_poly.pdbx_seq_one_letter_code
_entity_poly.pdbx_strand_id
1 'polypeptide(L)'
;EPYRRQRQMCIRDSINNYRNKIILLSVMWALLLIAVFTWSVLTGQYPLTLKGLLSGDTMSIMVFKRLRLPRAIMGIIGGFGLSISGYVYQMIFKNPLASPDVVGVSSGASAGAAFAIVAVSSLTPVVSISAFAGGIIALIITLLVAYLVPGRNSYTIVLAGIAIHSVAQTILMFLKLAADPEKQLASIEYWIMGSLNGVSKDSLAIPFFVTCAGFIIMTLLYSCLLYTSPSPRDRG
;
A
#
# COMPACT_ATOMS: atom_id res chain seq x y z
N GLU A 1 -2.77 -18.20 50.04
CA GLU A 1 -3.09 -16.85 49.50
C GLU A 1 -1.85 -16.03 49.04
N PRO A 2 -0.68 -16.06 49.68
CA PRO A 2 0.50 -15.26 49.23
C PRO A 2 0.97 -15.65 47.86
N TYR A 3 0.95 -16.92 47.47
CA TYR A 3 1.38 -17.44 46.18
C TYR A 3 0.52 -16.91 45.00
N ARG A 4 -0.77 -16.71 45.24
CA ARG A 4 -1.70 -16.16 44.24
C ARG A 4 -1.45 -14.67 43.97
N ARG A 5 -1.13 -13.90 45.04
CA ARG A 5 -0.75 -12.48 44.93
C ARG A 5 0.58 -12.31 44.21
N GLN A 6 1.57 -13.14 44.50
CA GLN A 6 2.88 -13.10 43.87
C GLN A 6 2.80 -13.42 42.37
N ARG A 7 2.00 -14.41 41.96
CA ARG A 7 1.76 -14.77 40.56
C ARG A 7 1.03 -13.64 39.81
N GLN A 8 0.05 -13.00 40.41
CA GLN A 8 -0.64 -11.84 39.79
C GLN A 8 0.27 -10.64 39.63
N MET A 9 1.19 -10.42 40.59
CA MET A 9 2.16 -9.32 40.53
C MET A 9 3.18 -9.54 39.41
N CYS A 10 3.76 -10.73 39.26
CA CYS A 10 4.65 -11.08 38.16
C CYS A 10 3.97 -10.97 36.78
N ILE A 11 2.71 -11.37 36.66
CA ILE A 11 1.95 -11.24 35.39
C ILE A 11 1.74 -9.76 35.07
N ARG A 12 1.37 -8.94 36.06
CA ARG A 12 1.16 -7.50 35.87
C ARG A 12 2.43 -6.76 35.51
N ASP A 13 3.55 -7.11 36.13
CA ASP A 13 4.85 -6.50 35.82
C ASP A 13 5.35 -6.89 34.41
N SER A 14 5.12 -8.14 34.03
CA SER A 14 5.42 -8.61 32.66
C SER A 14 4.57 -7.87 31.62
N ILE A 15 3.26 -7.70 31.86
CA ILE A 15 2.36 -6.97 30.96
C ILE A 15 2.77 -5.48 30.87
N ASN A 16 3.10 -4.84 31.99
CA ASN A 16 3.53 -3.45 32.01
C ASN A 16 4.86 -3.26 31.29
N ASN A 17 5.82 -4.17 31.48
CA ASN A 17 7.12 -4.13 30.77
C ASN A 17 6.92 -4.32 29.26
N TYR A 18 6.05 -5.24 28.84
CA TYR A 18 5.72 -5.45 27.46
C TYR A 18 5.03 -4.21 26.83
N ARG A 19 4.07 -3.62 27.55
CA ARG A 19 3.41 -2.38 27.13
C ARG A 19 4.39 -1.22 26.97
N ASN A 20 5.29 -1.04 27.94
CA ASN A 20 6.30 0.01 27.87
C ASN A 20 7.26 -0.17 26.69
N LYS A 21 7.65 -1.41 26.39
CA LYS A 21 8.46 -1.72 25.17
C LYS A 21 7.71 -1.37 23.90
N ILE A 22 6.42 -1.69 23.79
CA ILE A 22 5.60 -1.34 22.63
C ILE A 22 5.50 0.18 22.48
N ILE A 23 5.22 0.90 23.57
CA ILE A 23 5.15 2.37 23.56
C ILE A 23 6.49 2.97 23.13
N LEU A 24 7.59 2.50 23.69
CA LEU A 24 8.94 2.97 23.33
C LEU A 24 9.24 2.74 21.84
N LEU A 25 8.94 1.54 21.32
CA LEU A 25 9.10 1.22 19.91
C LEU A 25 8.21 2.11 19.03
N SER A 26 6.95 2.32 19.42
CA SER A 26 6.03 3.19 18.67
C SER A 26 6.51 4.63 18.61
N VAL A 27 7.01 5.16 19.73
CA VAL A 27 7.58 6.52 19.79
C VAL A 27 8.84 6.61 18.94
N MET A 28 9.72 5.60 19.01
CA MET A 28 10.93 5.54 18.19
C MET A 28 10.59 5.58 16.69
N TRP A 29 9.62 4.77 16.25
CA TRP A 29 9.17 4.76 14.85
C TRP A 29 8.50 6.07 14.44
N ALA A 30 7.72 6.69 15.33
CA ALA A 30 7.12 8.00 15.06
C ALA A 30 8.19 9.10 14.90
N LEU A 31 9.20 9.11 15.76
CA LEU A 31 10.33 10.04 15.67
C LEU A 31 11.12 9.82 14.37
N LEU A 32 11.38 8.57 14.01
CA LEU A 32 12.08 8.21 12.78
C LEU A 32 11.27 8.68 11.55
N LEU A 33 9.95 8.49 11.55
CA LEU A 33 9.07 8.95 10.48
C LEU A 33 9.12 10.48 10.35
N ILE A 34 9.06 11.22 11.45
CA ILE A 34 9.18 12.68 11.46
C ILE A 34 10.55 13.10 10.93
N ALA A 35 11.62 12.44 11.34
CA ALA A 35 12.97 12.73 10.88
C ALA A 35 13.15 12.49 9.38
N VAL A 36 12.65 11.37 8.86
CA VAL A 36 12.69 11.04 7.43
C VAL A 36 11.81 11.99 6.62
N PHE A 37 10.63 12.34 7.14
CA PHE A 37 9.74 13.31 6.50
C PHE A 37 10.41 14.68 6.37
N THR A 38 10.97 15.20 7.47
CA THR A 38 11.68 16.48 7.46
C THR A 38 12.89 16.46 6.55
N TRP A 39 13.68 15.38 6.60
CA TRP A 39 14.80 15.16 5.69
C TRP A 39 14.35 15.17 4.23
N SER A 40 13.31 14.43 3.87
CA SER A 40 12.76 14.35 2.51
C SER A 40 12.29 15.71 1.99
N VAL A 41 11.70 16.53 2.86
CA VAL A 41 11.21 17.86 2.48
C VAL A 41 12.36 18.86 2.31
N LEU A 42 13.42 18.76 3.12
CA LEU A 42 14.56 19.67 3.08
C LEU A 42 15.56 19.33 1.97
N THR A 43 15.74 18.04 1.66
CA THR A 43 16.72 17.58 0.68
C THR A 43 16.14 17.56 -0.72
N GLY A 44 16.90 17.99 -1.74
CA GLY A 44 16.51 17.95 -3.15
C GLY A 44 17.43 18.80 -4.01
N GLN A 45 17.22 18.77 -5.34
CA GLN A 45 18.05 19.48 -6.31
C GLN A 45 18.09 21.00 -6.12
N TYR A 46 16.97 21.60 -5.69
CA TYR A 46 16.93 23.03 -5.32
C TYR A 46 17.28 23.18 -3.84
N PRO A 47 18.30 23.97 -3.48
CA PRO A 47 18.69 24.18 -2.08
C PRO A 47 17.63 25.01 -1.34
N LEU A 48 16.74 24.33 -0.61
CA LEU A 48 15.80 25.02 0.29
C LEU A 48 16.54 25.43 1.57
N THR A 49 16.69 26.72 1.77
CA THR A 49 17.23 27.27 3.01
C THR A 49 16.07 27.73 3.90
N LEU A 50 16.12 27.38 5.19
CA LEU A 50 15.13 27.85 6.18
C LEU A 50 14.99 29.40 6.16
N LYS A 51 16.11 30.10 5.92
CA LYS A 51 16.09 31.55 5.73
C LYS A 51 15.26 31.97 4.53
N GLY A 52 15.37 31.29 3.38
CA GLY A 52 14.59 31.60 2.17
C GLY A 52 13.08 31.37 2.35
N LEU A 53 12.70 30.33 3.11
CA LEU A 53 11.31 30.08 3.47
C LEU A 53 10.75 31.14 4.42
N LEU A 54 11.54 31.62 5.38
CA LEU A 54 11.15 32.65 6.35
C LEU A 54 11.18 34.07 5.76
N SER A 55 12.09 34.33 4.80
CA SER A 55 12.19 35.62 4.11
C SER A 55 11.13 35.82 3.02
N GLY A 56 10.27 34.81 2.78
CA GLY A 56 9.18 34.94 1.81
C GLY A 56 9.60 34.81 0.34
N ASP A 57 10.77 34.18 0.07
CA ASP A 57 11.21 33.94 -1.30
C ASP A 57 10.18 33.10 -2.06
N THR A 58 9.62 33.72 -3.12
CA THR A 58 8.53 33.12 -3.92
C THR A 58 8.91 31.77 -4.54
N MET A 59 10.17 31.61 -4.96
CA MET A 59 10.65 30.35 -5.56
C MET A 59 10.76 29.26 -4.50
N SER A 60 11.34 29.54 -3.35
CA SER A 60 11.46 28.60 -2.22
C SER A 60 10.09 28.14 -1.73
N ILE A 61 9.13 29.05 -1.60
CA ILE A 61 7.75 28.73 -1.20
C ILE A 61 7.04 27.89 -2.27
N MET A 62 7.23 28.20 -3.55
CA MET A 62 6.63 27.45 -4.64
C MET A 62 7.16 26.00 -4.68
N VAL A 63 8.47 25.81 -4.63
CA VAL A 63 9.11 24.48 -4.61
C VAL A 63 8.65 23.68 -3.40
N PHE A 64 8.61 24.30 -2.21
CA PHE A 64 8.14 23.64 -1.00
C PHE A 64 6.67 23.20 -1.10
N LYS A 65 5.76 24.16 -1.41
CA LYS A 65 4.30 23.92 -1.38
C LYS A 65 3.78 23.09 -2.55
N ARG A 66 4.35 23.25 -3.75
CA ARG A 66 3.83 22.59 -4.96
C ARG A 66 4.54 21.30 -5.33
N LEU A 67 5.80 21.12 -4.95
CA LEU A 67 6.58 19.96 -5.35
C LEU A 67 6.91 19.03 -4.18
N ARG A 68 7.57 19.54 -3.12
CA ARG A 68 8.11 18.68 -2.07
C ARG A 68 7.06 18.19 -1.09
N LEU A 69 6.24 19.09 -0.58
CA LEU A 69 5.22 18.76 0.40
C LEU A 69 4.19 17.75 -0.15
N PRO A 70 3.64 17.90 -1.36
CA PRO A 70 2.71 16.93 -1.93
C PRO A 70 3.34 15.54 -2.10
N ARG A 71 4.60 15.46 -2.54
CA ARG A 71 5.31 14.18 -2.68
C ARG A 71 5.52 13.46 -1.35
N ALA A 72 5.97 14.21 -0.34
CA ALA A 72 6.20 13.66 0.99
C ALA A 72 4.89 13.16 1.63
N ILE A 73 3.80 13.93 1.48
CA ILE A 73 2.47 13.54 1.95
C ILE A 73 1.97 12.28 1.20
N MET A 74 2.13 12.24 -0.13
CA MET A 74 1.74 11.08 -0.92
C MET A 74 2.51 9.82 -0.50
N GLY A 75 3.80 9.95 -0.18
CA GLY A 75 4.60 8.85 0.36
C GLY A 75 4.03 8.29 1.66
N ILE A 76 3.56 9.16 2.57
CA ILE A 76 2.91 8.74 3.82
C ILE A 76 1.57 8.06 3.54
N ILE A 77 0.71 8.67 2.69
CA ILE A 77 -0.60 8.10 2.33
C ILE A 77 -0.43 6.73 1.69
N GLY A 78 0.46 6.62 0.71
CA GLY A 78 0.74 5.36 0.01
C GLY A 78 1.31 4.29 0.94
N GLY A 79 2.29 4.63 1.76
CA GLY A 79 2.89 3.72 2.73
C GLY A 79 1.89 3.24 3.78
N PHE A 80 1.03 4.13 4.27
CA PHE A 80 -0.03 3.78 5.21
C PHE A 80 -1.07 2.85 4.57
N GLY A 81 -1.52 3.16 3.34
CA GLY A 81 -2.46 2.33 2.60
C GLY A 81 -1.92 0.92 2.31
N LEU A 82 -0.65 0.83 1.87
CA LEU A 82 0.03 -0.46 1.65
C LEU A 82 0.18 -1.26 2.95
N SER A 83 0.51 -0.60 4.05
CA SER A 83 0.64 -1.26 5.36
C SER A 83 -0.68 -1.84 5.85
N ILE A 84 -1.78 -1.09 5.71
CA ILE A 84 -3.12 -1.58 6.06
C ILE A 84 -3.50 -2.77 5.20
N SER A 85 -3.35 -2.66 3.88
CA SER A 85 -3.70 -3.75 2.97
C SER A 85 -2.86 -4.99 3.25
N GLY A 86 -1.54 -4.85 3.43
CA GLY A 86 -0.65 -5.95 3.80
C GLY A 86 -1.07 -6.64 5.11
N TYR A 87 -1.39 -5.86 6.14
CA TYR A 87 -1.88 -6.39 7.41
C TYR A 87 -3.17 -7.20 7.26
N VAL A 88 -4.15 -6.69 6.49
CA VAL A 88 -5.41 -7.39 6.20
C VAL A 88 -5.13 -8.71 5.47
N TYR A 89 -4.27 -8.71 4.46
CA TYR A 89 -3.89 -9.93 3.76
C TYR A 89 -3.25 -10.96 4.68
N GLN A 90 -2.30 -10.54 5.52
CA GLN A 90 -1.65 -11.43 6.49
C GLN A 90 -2.64 -12.04 7.48
N MET A 91 -3.65 -11.28 7.93
CA MET A 91 -4.71 -11.78 8.80
C MET A 91 -5.62 -12.80 8.10
N ILE A 92 -6.09 -12.48 6.88
CA ILE A 92 -7.00 -13.35 6.11
C ILE A 92 -6.32 -14.66 5.77
N PHE A 93 -5.08 -14.61 5.28
CA PHE A 93 -4.33 -15.81 4.88
C PHE A 93 -3.66 -16.53 6.04
N LYS A 94 -3.66 -15.95 7.24
CA LYS A 94 -2.93 -16.47 8.41
C LYS A 94 -1.45 -16.77 8.08
N ASN A 95 -0.87 -15.98 7.20
CA ASN A 95 0.49 -16.15 6.70
C ASN A 95 1.18 -14.78 6.70
N PRO A 96 2.30 -14.63 7.43
CA PRO A 96 3.04 -13.36 7.47
C PRO A 96 3.70 -12.98 6.13
N LEU A 97 3.80 -13.89 5.18
CA LEU A 97 4.34 -13.65 3.84
C LEU A 97 3.26 -13.22 2.83
N ALA A 98 1.98 -13.16 3.23
CA ALA A 98 0.92 -12.75 2.33
C ALA A 98 1.01 -11.24 2.04
N SER A 99 0.88 -10.89 0.76
CA SER A 99 0.88 -9.51 0.27
C SER A 99 -0.18 -9.32 -0.82
N PRO A 100 -0.58 -8.08 -1.11
CA PRO A 100 -1.51 -7.78 -2.21
C PRO A 100 -1.04 -8.30 -3.57
N ASP A 101 0.27 -8.38 -3.80
CA ASP A 101 0.85 -8.88 -5.04
C ASP A 101 0.56 -10.35 -5.31
N VAL A 102 0.46 -11.15 -4.25
CA VAL A 102 0.17 -12.59 -4.35
C VAL A 102 -1.21 -12.86 -4.98
N VAL A 103 -2.15 -11.91 -4.88
CA VAL A 103 -3.52 -12.05 -5.42
C VAL A 103 -3.62 -11.55 -6.88
N GLY A 104 -2.53 -11.04 -7.44
CA GLY A 104 -2.48 -10.60 -8.84
C GLY A 104 -3.03 -9.19 -9.09
N VAL A 105 -3.33 -8.41 -8.06
CA VAL A 105 -3.89 -7.05 -8.20
C VAL A 105 -2.91 -6.11 -8.88
N SER A 106 -1.63 -6.12 -8.48
CA SER A 106 -0.60 -5.25 -9.05
C SER A 106 -0.34 -5.56 -10.53
N SER A 107 -0.29 -6.84 -10.89
CA SER A 107 -0.09 -7.25 -12.28
C SER A 107 -1.30 -6.94 -13.16
N GLY A 108 -2.51 -7.11 -12.63
CA GLY A 108 -3.75 -6.69 -13.28
C GLY A 108 -3.80 -5.17 -13.51
N ALA A 109 -3.37 -4.39 -12.53
CA ALA A 109 -3.27 -2.94 -12.65
C ALA A 109 -2.24 -2.53 -13.72
N SER A 110 -1.09 -3.20 -13.78
CA SER A 110 -0.06 -2.96 -14.80
C SER A 110 -0.56 -3.30 -16.21
N ALA A 111 -1.26 -4.41 -16.37
CA ALA A 111 -1.89 -4.78 -17.65
C ALA A 111 -2.97 -3.76 -18.06
N GLY A 112 -3.80 -3.31 -17.12
CA GLY A 112 -4.81 -2.29 -17.35
C GLY A 112 -4.22 -0.93 -17.74
N ALA A 113 -3.13 -0.50 -17.10
CA ALA A 113 -2.41 0.71 -17.47
C ALA A 113 -1.82 0.62 -18.88
N ALA A 114 -1.15 -0.50 -19.20
CA ALA A 114 -0.58 -0.74 -20.51
C ALA A 114 -1.66 -0.77 -21.60
N PHE A 115 -2.81 -1.39 -21.33
CA PHE A 115 -3.96 -1.38 -22.24
C PHE A 115 -4.42 0.05 -22.56
N ALA A 116 -4.56 0.90 -21.53
CA ALA A 116 -4.93 2.30 -21.75
C ALA A 116 -3.92 3.04 -22.61
N ILE A 117 -2.63 2.90 -22.34
CA ILE A 117 -1.56 3.58 -23.07
C ILE A 117 -1.53 3.17 -24.53
N VAL A 118 -1.74 1.87 -24.84
CA VAL A 118 -1.66 1.33 -26.19
C VAL A 118 -2.95 1.57 -26.98
N ALA A 119 -4.12 1.32 -26.38
CA ALA A 119 -5.37 1.22 -27.11
C ALA A 119 -6.30 2.44 -26.96
N VAL A 120 -6.13 3.25 -25.90
CA VAL A 120 -7.08 4.33 -25.60
C VAL A 120 -6.40 5.69 -25.60
N SER A 121 -5.59 5.98 -24.59
CA SER A 121 -4.89 7.26 -24.43
C SER A 121 -3.84 7.18 -23.33
N SER A 122 -2.73 7.89 -23.52
CA SER A 122 -1.67 8.04 -22.52
C SER A 122 -1.94 9.14 -21.48
N LEU A 123 -3.14 9.73 -21.47
CA LEU A 123 -3.53 10.72 -20.45
C LEU A 123 -3.55 10.09 -19.06
N THR A 124 -2.90 10.72 -18.09
CA THR A 124 -2.75 10.22 -16.73
C THR A 124 -4.06 9.75 -16.07
N PRO A 125 -5.20 10.49 -16.14
CA PRO A 125 -6.43 10.00 -15.50
C PRO A 125 -6.99 8.75 -16.18
N VAL A 126 -6.88 8.63 -17.51
CA VAL A 126 -7.35 7.45 -18.25
C VAL A 126 -6.54 6.22 -17.86
N VAL A 127 -5.22 6.36 -17.82
CA VAL A 127 -4.30 5.29 -17.42
C VAL A 127 -4.57 4.87 -15.97
N SER A 128 -4.77 5.82 -15.07
CA SER A 128 -5.05 5.52 -13.65
C SER A 128 -6.38 4.78 -13.45
N ILE A 129 -7.44 5.21 -14.14
CA ILE A 129 -8.76 4.54 -14.07
C ILE A 129 -8.67 3.13 -14.66
N SER A 130 -8.00 2.96 -15.80
CA SER A 130 -7.83 1.66 -16.44
C SER A 130 -6.97 0.72 -15.57
N ALA A 131 -5.92 1.23 -14.93
CA ALA A 131 -5.12 0.47 -13.98
C ALA A 131 -5.95 0.00 -12.79
N PHE A 132 -6.74 0.88 -12.20
CA PHE A 132 -7.63 0.54 -11.10
C PHE A 132 -8.66 -0.53 -11.50
N ALA A 133 -9.29 -0.38 -12.67
CA ALA A 133 -10.21 -1.37 -13.22
C ALA A 133 -9.52 -2.72 -13.47
N GLY A 134 -8.30 -2.72 -14.04
CA GLY A 134 -7.50 -3.92 -14.26
C GLY A 134 -7.16 -4.65 -12.97
N GLY A 135 -6.80 -3.92 -11.93
CA GLY A 135 -6.55 -4.50 -10.60
C GLY A 135 -7.81 -5.14 -9.98
N ILE A 136 -8.97 -4.47 -10.09
CA ILE A 136 -10.25 -5.00 -9.61
C ILE A 136 -10.66 -6.24 -10.41
N ILE A 137 -10.53 -6.22 -11.73
CA ILE A 137 -10.85 -7.36 -12.59
C ILE A 137 -9.98 -8.57 -12.21
N ALA A 138 -8.68 -8.38 -12.04
CA ALA A 138 -7.78 -9.44 -11.61
C ALA A 138 -8.19 -10.02 -10.24
N LEU A 139 -8.54 -9.16 -9.28
CA LEU A 139 -9.04 -9.59 -7.96
C LEU A 139 -10.32 -10.42 -8.08
N ILE A 140 -11.30 -9.94 -8.85
CA ILE A 140 -12.59 -10.64 -9.05
C ILE A 140 -12.34 -12.02 -9.68
N ILE A 141 -11.50 -12.09 -10.72
CA ILE A 141 -11.18 -13.36 -11.39
C ILE A 141 -10.46 -14.30 -10.42
N THR A 142 -9.50 -13.80 -9.63
CA THR A 142 -8.81 -14.60 -8.59
C THR A 142 -9.79 -15.20 -7.60
N LEU A 143 -10.72 -14.39 -7.08
CA LEU A 143 -11.75 -14.85 -6.14
C LEU A 143 -12.71 -15.84 -6.79
N LEU A 144 -13.10 -15.62 -8.04
CA LEU A 144 -13.96 -16.53 -8.80
C LEU A 144 -13.29 -17.89 -9.01
N VAL A 145 -12.04 -17.89 -9.46
CA VAL A 145 -11.26 -19.13 -9.64
C VAL A 145 -11.11 -19.87 -8.31
N ALA A 146 -10.77 -19.15 -7.24
CA ALA A 146 -10.66 -19.75 -5.91
C ALA A 146 -12.01 -20.32 -5.40
N TYR A 147 -13.13 -19.69 -5.79
CA TYR A 147 -14.48 -20.16 -5.43
C TYR A 147 -14.89 -21.45 -6.15
N LEU A 148 -14.45 -21.60 -7.40
CA LEU A 148 -14.79 -22.77 -8.24
C LEU A 148 -14.02 -24.02 -7.88
N VAL A 149 -12.90 -23.92 -7.14
CA VAL A 149 -12.08 -25.08 -6.74
C VAL A 149 -12.69 -25.73 -5.49
N PRO A 150 -12.96 -27.06 -5.52
CA PRO A 150 -13.40 -27.81 -4.35
C PRO A 150 -12.34 -27.85 -3.24
N GLY A 151 -12.75 -27.79 -1.97
CA GLY A 151 -11.81 -27.82 -0.84
C GLY A 151 -11.23 -26.46 -0.49
N ARG A 152 -12.08 -25.51 -0.14
CA ARG A 152 -11.76 -24.10 0.21
C ARG A 152 -10.76 -23.99 1.36
N ASN A 153 -9.48 -23.92 1.03
CA ASN A 153 -8.42 -23.59 1.96
C ASN A 153 -7.81 -22.22 1.62
N SER A 154 -7.20 -21.56 2.60
CA SER A 154 -6.49 -20.30 2.39
C SER A 154 -5.44 -20.36 1.27
N TYR A 155 -4.86 -21.54 1.04
CA TYR A 155 -3.90 -21.79 -0.05
C TYR A 155 -4.52 -21.73 -1.44
N THR A 156 -5.81 -22.03 -1.60
CA THR A 156 -6.50 -22.01 -2.91
C THR A 156 -6.52 -20.61 -3.50
N ILE A 157 -6.74 -19.58 -2.66
CA ILE A 157 -6.75 -18.18 -3.12
C ILE A 157 -5.34 -17.74 -3.54
N VAL A 158 -4.31 -18.18 -2.81
CA VAL A 158 -2.91 -17.87 -3.15
C VAL A 158 -2.53 -18.50 -4.50
N LEU A 159 -2.86 -19.77 -4.72
CA LEU A 159 -2.59 -20.47 -5.99
C LEU A 159 -3.36 -19.83 -7.16
N ALA A 160 -4.64 -19.49 -6.97
CA ALA A 160 -5.42 -18.77 -7.95
C ALA A 160 -4.80 -17.41 -8.27
N GLY A 161 -4.32 -16.68 -7.24
CA GLY A 161 -3.64 -15.40 -7.41
C GLY A 161 -2.37 -15.50 -8.24
N ILE A 162 -1.52 -16.51 -7.98
CA ILE A 162 -0.29 -16.76 -8.75
C ILE A 162 -0.64 -17.07 -10.22
N ALA A 163 -1.68 -17.86 -10.47
CA ALA A 163 -2.12 -18.15 -11.83
C ALA A 163 -2.60 -16.88 -12.56
N ILE A 164 -3.45 -16.07 -11.92
CA ILE A 164 -3.93 -14.82 -12.50
C ILE A 164 -2.81 -13.79 -12.67
N HIS A 165 -1.86 -13.73 -11.72
CA HIS A 165 -0.66 -12.92 -11.87
C HIS A 165 0.09 -13.28 -13.17
N SER A 166 0.31 -14.57 -13.42
CA SER A 166 1.02 -15.05 -14.63
C SER A 166 0.26 -14.70 -15.92
N VAL A 167 -1.08 -14.83 -15.91
CA VAL A 167 -1.92 -14.44 -17.04
C VAL A 167 -1.85 -12.92 -17.27
N ALA A 168 -1.95 -12.10 -16.23
CA ALA A 168 -1.85 -10.66 -16.35
C ALA A 168 -0.47 -10.22 -16.86
N GLN A 169 0.61 -10.85 -16.40
CA GLN A 169 1.97 -10.60 -16.91
C GLN A 169 2.11 -10.98 -18.39
N THR A 170 1.48 -12.07 -18.82
CA THR A 170 1.47 -12.45 -20.24
C THR A 170 0.73 -11.40 -21.07
N ILE A 171 -0.43 -10.94 -20.64
CA ILE A 171 -1.17 -9.85 -21.30
C ILE A 171 -0.32 -8.58 -21.37
N LEU A 172 0.34 -8.21 -20.27
CA LEU A 172 1.24 -7.06 -20.24
C LEU A 172 2.38 -7.20 -21.27
N MET A 173 2.98 -8.38 -21.38
CA MET A 173 4.04 -8.65 -22.36
C MET A 173 3.54 -8.49 -23.79
N PHE A 174 2.35 -9.01 -24.12
CA PHE A 174 1.74 -8.80 -25.44
C PHE A 174 1.47 -7.33 -25.73
N LEU A 175 0.98 -6.58 -24.75
CA LEU A 175 0.76 -5.15 -24.92
C LEU A 175 2.06 -4.38 -25.13
N LYS A 176 3.14 -4.74 -24.42
CA LYS A 176 4.46 -4.16 -24.65
C LYS A 176 5.00 -4.46 -26.06
N LEU A 177 4.76 -5.65 -26.57
CA LEU A 177 5.17 -6.04 -27.93
C LEU A 177 4.36 -5.31 -29.00
N ALA A 178 3.09 -5.03 -28.75
CA ALA A 178 2.21 -4.29 -29.65
C ALA A 178 2.39 -2.76 -29.57
N ALA A 179 3.05 -2.26 -28.51
CA ALA A 179 3.26 -0.85 -28.26
C ALA A 179 4.27 -0.23 -29.23
N ASP A 180 4.08 1.06 -29.55
CA ASP A 180 5.09 1.86 -30.25
C ASP A 180 6.37 1.95 -29.38
N PRO A 181 7.53 1.49 -29.91
CA PRO A 181 8.78 1.46 -29.15
C PRO A 181 9.26 2.82 -28.67
N GLU A 182 9.02 3.89 -29.44
CA GLU A 182 9.55 5.20 -29.14
C GLU A 182 8.74 5.97 -28.09
N LYS A 183 7.42 5.75 -28.03
CA LYS A 183 6.52 6.55 -27.17
C LYS A 183 5.78 5.72 -26.13
N GLN A 184 5.07 4.69 -26.57
CA GLN A 184 4.17 3.93 -25.71
C GLN A 184 4.93 2.99 -24.79
N LEU A 185 5.95 2.28 -25.29
CA LEU A 185 6.74 1.37 -24.48
C LEU A 185 7.46 2.09 -23.34
N ALA A 186 8.09 3.23 -23.63
CA ALA A 186 8.73 4.06 -22.61
C ALA A 186 7.72 4.54 -21.54
N SER A 187 6.51 4.90 -21.96
CA SER A 187 5.44 5.31 -21.03
C SER A 187 4.96 4.17 -20.14
N ILE A 188 4.82 2.96 -20.68
CA ILE A 188 4.46 1.75 -19.93
C ILE A 188 5.54 1.44 -18.89
N GLU A 189 6.81 1.43 -19.28
CA GLU A 189 7.91 1.16 -18.35
C GLU A 189 8.00 2.21 -17.24
N TYR A 190 7.86 3.49 -17.59
CA TYR A 190 7.84 4.57 -16.60
C TYR A 190 6.68 4.43 -15.60
N TRP A 191 5.49 4.02 -16.09
CA TRP A 191 4.33 3.80 -15.23
C TRP A 191 4.52 2.62 -14.27
N ILE A 192 5.04 1.48 -14.78
CA ILE A 192 5.30 0.27 -13.99
C ILE A 192 6.39 0.52 -12.93
N MET A 193 7.43 1.28 -13.29
CA MET A 193 8.51 1.65 -12.37
C MET A 193 7.98 2.46 -11.17
N GLY A 194 6.91 3.24 -11.41
CA GLY A 194 6.31 4.11 -10.43
C GLY A 194 7.12 5.38 -10.18
N SER A 195 6.42 6.48 -9.95
CA SER A 195 7.06 7.75 -9.66
C SER A 195 6.13 8.68 -8.89
N LEU A 196 6.70 9.37 -7.90
CA LEU A 196 6.03 10.46 -7.20
C LEU A 196 6.31 11.84 -7.81
N ASN A 197 7.07 11.90 -8.93
CA ASN A 197 7.49 13.18 -9.52
C ASN A 197 6.34 14.02 -10.08
N GLY A 198 5.27 13.39 -10.56
CA GLY A 198 4.08 14.05 -11.09
C GLY A 198 3.02 14.42 -10.06
N VAL A 199 3.25 14.17 -8.78
CA VAL A 199 2.25 14.42 -7.73
C VAL A 199 2.10 15.93 -7.51
N SER A 200 0.88 16.42 -7.70
CA SER A 200 0.43 17.78 -7.40
C SER A 200 -0.49 17.78 -6.17
N LYS A 201 -0.82 18.98 -5.65
CA LYS A 201 -1.79 19.10 -4.55
C LYS A 201 -3.15 18.52 -4.91
N ASP A 202 -3.58 18.72 -6.15
CA ASP A 202 -4.90 18.28 -6.63
C ASP A 202 -4.99 16.75 -6.73
N SER A 203 -3.83 16.09 -6.94
CA SER A 203 -3.73 14.64 -7.01
C SER A 203 -3.76 13.95 -5.63
N LEU A 204 -3.66 14.69 -4.52
CA LEU A 204 -3.63 14.12 -3.17
C LEU A 204 -5.01 13.70 -2.65
N ALA A 205 -6.06 14.38 -3.09
CA ALA A 205 -7.40 14.22 -2.50
C ALA A 205 -7.93 12.79 -2.67
N ILE A 206 -7.88 12.24 -3.89
CA ILE A 206 -8.42 10.90 -4.18
C ILE A 206 -7.70 9.81 -3.37
N PRO A 207 -6.36 9.68 -3.40
CA PRO A 207 -5.64 8.68 -2.60
C PRO A 207 -5.89 8.84 -1.10
N PHE A 208 -5.98 10.06 -0.60
CA PHE A 208 -6.27 10.33 0.80
C PHE A 208 -7.65 9.80 1.21
N PHE A 209 -8.70 10.15 0.48
CA PHE A 209 -10.06 9.68 0.78
C PHE A 209 -10.21 8.16 0.63
N VAL A 210 -9.60 7.57 -0.40
CA VAL A 210 -9.60 6.11 -0.60
C VAL A 210 -8.91 5.40 0.56
N THR A 211 -7.75 5.90 1.00
CA THR A 211 -7.01 5.30 2.12
C THR A 211 -7.77 5.46 3.44
N CYS A 212 -8.37 6.63 3.69
CA CYS A 212 -9.23 6.85 4.86
C CYS A 212 -10.45 5.93 4.85
N ALA A 213 -11.14 5.79 3.70
CA ALA A 213 -12.28 4.89 3.56
C ALA A 213 -11.87 3.43 3.82
N GLY A 214 -10.75 2.98 3.25
CA GLY A 214 -10.20 1.65 3.49
C GLY A 214 -9.87 1.42 4.97
N PHE A 215 -9.30 2.40 5.66
CA PHE A 215 -9.04 2.33 7.08
C PHE A 215 -10.31 2.25 7.93
N ILE A 216 -11.33 3.05 7.61
CA ILE A 216 -12.65 3.02 8.28
C ILE A 216 -13.30 1.65 8.08
N ILE A 217 -13.35 1.15 6.85
CA ILE A 217 -13.90 -0.18 6.56
C ILE A 217 -13.16 -1.27 7.34
N MET A 218 -11.83 -1.23 7.35
CA MET A 218 -11.01 -2.16 8.11
C MET A 218 -11.33 -2.12 9.61
N THR A 219 -11.45 -0.92 10.21
CA THR A 219 -11.76 -0.79 11.64
C THR A 219 -13.15 -1.29 11.98
N LEU A 220 -14.14 -1.07 11.11
CA LEU A 220 -15.49 -1.60 11.29
C LEU A 220 -15.54 -3.13 11.16
N LEU A 221 -14.76 -3.70 10.26
CA LEU A 221 -14.68 -5.15 10.05
C LEU A 221 -13.68 -5.84 10.99
N TYR A 222 -12.90 -5.08 11.77
CA TYR A 222 -11.86 -5.63 12.65
C TYR A 222 -12.38 -6.69 13.62
N SER A 223 -13.55 -6.45 14.23
CA SER A 223 -14.20 -7.43 15.12
C SER A 223 -14.54 -8.74 14.39
N CYS A 224 -14.97 -8.66 13.14
CA CYS A 224 -15.26 -9.82 12.29
C CYS A 224 -13.96 -10.59 11.95
N LEU A 225 -12.88 -9.89 11.64
CA LEU A 225 -11.57 -10.47 11.36
C LEU A 225 -10.98 -11.18 12.59
N LEU A 226 -11.16 -10.63 13.80
CA LEU A 226 -10.73 -11.27 15.03
C LEU A 226 -11.50 -12.57 15.32
N TYR A 227 -12.79 -12.64 15.02
CA TYR A 227 -13.60 -13.85 15.21
C TYR A 227 -13.16 -15.01 14.31
N THR A 228 -12.56 -14.73 13.17
CA THR A 228 -12.00 -15.76 12.26
C THR A 228 -10.61 -16.25 12.69
N SER A 229 -10.00 -15.60 13.68
CA SER A 229 -8.72 -16.04 14.25
C SER A 229 -8.95 -17.13 15.30
N PRO A 230 -8.41 -18.36 15.16
CA PRO A 230 -8.59 -19.41 16.15
C PRO A 230 -8.01 -18.95 17.48
N SER A 231 -8.80 -19.17 18.54
CA SER A 231 -8.36 -18.93 19.92
C SER A 231 -7.12 -19.78 20.22
N PRO A 232 -6.18 -19.32 21.05
CA PRO A 232 -5.08 -20.15 21.55
C PRO A 232 -5.54 -21.46 22.22
N ARG A 233 -6.81 -21.53 22.63
CA ARG A 233 -7.45 -22.71 23.21
C ARG A 233 -7.82 -23.79 22.20
N ASP A 234 -7.94 -23.44 20.93
CA ASP A 234 -8.31 -24.39 19.86
C ASP A 234 -7.10 -25.13 19.27
N ARG A 235 -5.91 -24.94 19.85
CA ARG A 235 -4.66 -25.62 19.50
C ARG A 235 -4.30 -26.78 20.44
N GLY A 236 -5.24 -27.20 21.26
CA GLY A 236 -5.09 -28.34 22.17
C GLY A 236 -5.43 -29.68 21.55
#